data_29b5d59fe724eb59bdce5156db696106
#
_entry.id   29b5d59fe724eb59bdce5156db696106
#
_cell.length_a   1.000
_cell.length_b   1.000
_cell.length_c   1.000
_cell.angle_alpha   90.00
_cell.angle_beta   90.00
_cell.angle_gamma   90.00
#
_symmetry.space_group_name_H-M   'P 1'
#
loop_
_entity.id
_entity.type
_entity.pdbx_description
1 polymer ?
#
loop_
_entity_poly.entity_id
_entity_poly.type
_entity_poly.pdbx_seq_one_letter_code
_entity_poly.pdbx_strand_id
1 'polypeptide(L)'
;KSEKRKCINKMRKVEGEVKMDEKILYLDCASGISGDMTVGALLDLGASREKLVRALDSLGVSGYHLHFGRTKKCGIDAYDFDVHLEEEEHHHDHEHHHDHEHGHEHEHSHDEHDHEHHHDHEHTHDHEHSHDHAHTHDYMHPHVHRNIHDIFEIIDRLDASDRVKNLARRMFEIVAGAESKAHGIPVSEVHFHEVGAIDSIVDVISAAFCLEDLGIHRVVISPLSEGHGFARCQHGLMPVPVPATANIAAAQGLELTLRDVEGEMVTPTGAAIAAAFRTEAALPKKYQIEKIGIGAGNKDFAHANILRAMLLTDKTVEVETGKDGHDESSMWVMEANLDDCTGEALGYAMEVLLEAGARDVWYTPAYMKKNRPAYVLHVLTTAEKREELEQLVFSCTTTIGVRRYPVERTILPREVKEIQTRYGAAKVKICKRGGVDTCYPEYESVRAICRETGKRFMEVFHGVMEDGSISLQ
;
A
#
# COMPACT_ATOMS: atom_id res chain seq x y z
N LYS A 1 -44.36 7.67 18.07
CA LYS A 1 -43.02 8.28 18.37
C LYS A 1 -41.93 7.25 18.65
N SER A 2 -42.29 6.04 19.14
CA SER A 2 -41.34 4.93 19.43
C SER A 2 -40.86 4.21 18.16
N GLU A 3 -41.71 4.03 17.17
CA GLU A 3 -41.36 3.33 15.93
C GLU A 3 -40.51 4.17 14.98
N LYS A 4 -40.72 5.49 14.91
CA LYS A 4 -39.83 6.40 14.15
C LYS A 4 -38.42 6.48 14.71
N ARG A 5 -38.23 6.36 16.05
CA ARG A 5 -36.89 6.30 16.67
C ARG A 5 -36.17 4.97 16.39
N LYS A 6 -36.92 3.84 16.30
CA LYS A 6 -36.32 2.56 15.91
C LYS A 6 -35.89 2.54 14.43
N CYS A 7 -36.65 3.18 13.55
CA CYS A 7 -36.29 3.28 12.12
C CYS A 7 -35.07 4.18 11.91
N ILE A 8 -34.98 5.31 12.60
CA ILE A 8 -33.82 6.24 12.53
C ILE A 8 -32.55 5.60 13.11
N ASN A 9 -32.68 4.82 14.20
CA ASN A 9 -31.54 4.07 14.73
C ASN A 9 -31.11 2.88 13.85
N LYS A 10 -32.04 2.28 13.08
CA LYS A 10 -31.72 1.22 12.12
C LYS A 10 -31.05 1.80 10.85
N MET A 11 -31.47 3.01 10.41
CA MET A 11 -30.80 3.72 9.32
C MET A 11 -29.39 4.22 9.70
N ARG A 12 -29.19 4.71 10.94
CA ARG A 12 -27.84 5.10 11.41
C ARG A 12 -26.89 3.92 11.60
N LYS A 13 -27.40 2.71 11.80
CA LYS A 13 -26.57 1.49 11.90
C LYS A 13 -26.14 0.96 10.52
N VAL A 14 -26.95 1.22 9.47
CA VAL A 14 -26.63 0.85 8.09
C VAL A 14 -25.66 1.86 7.44
N GLU A 15 -25.70 3.14 7.82
CA GLU A 15 -24.74 4.15 7.34
C GLU A 15 -23.33 4.01 7.95
N GLY A 16 -23.17 3.23 9.04
CA GLY A 16 -21.88 2.97 9.68
C GLY A 16 -21.10 1.76 9.12
N GLU A 17 -21.77 0.82 8.47
CA GLU A 17 -21.14 -0.44 8.00
C GLU A 17 -20.67 -0.41 6.54
N VAL A 18 -21.11 0.55 5.72
CA VAL A 18 -20.72 0.63 4.28
C VAL A 18 -19.44 1.41 4.02
N LYS A 19 -18.84 2.06 5.04
CA LYS A 19 -17.66 2.94 4.86
C LYS A 19 -16.30 2.31 5.15
N MET A 20 -16.20 1.03 5.49
CA MET A 20 -14.89 0.43 5.83
C MET A 20 -14.00 0.11 4.62
N ASP A 21 -14.56 -0.15 3.44
CA ASP A 21 -13.80 -0.54 2.24
C ASP A 21 -13.17 0.64 1.45
N GLU A 22 -13.50 1.88 1.81
CA GLU A 22 -13.03 3.06 1.07
C GLU A 22 -11.69 3.63 1.58
N LYS A 23 -11.20 3.18 2.76
CA LYS A 23 -10.01 3.74 3.39
C LYS A 23 -8.74 3.02 2.93
N ILE A 24 -7.77 3.81 2.50
CA ILE A 24 -6.45 3.35 2.09
C ILE A 24 -5.42 3.89 3.05
N LEU A 25 -4.54 3.03 3.56
CA LEU A 25 -3.32 3.45 4.23
C LEU A 25 -2.22 3.66 3.19
N TYR A 26 -1.63 4.83 3.18
CA TYR A 26 -0.40 5.09 2.43
C TYR A 26 0.76 5.26 3.40
N LEU A 27 1.76 4.37 3.29
CA LEU A 27 3.02 4.51 4.00
C LEU A 27 4.02 5.24 3.11
N ASP A 28 4.36 6.45 3.51
CA ASP A 28 5.37 7.29 2.84
C ASP A 28 6.73 7.06 3.48
N CYS A 29 7.52 6.22 2.83
CA CYS A 29 8.84 5.79 3.25
C CYS A 29 9.98 6.69 2.71
N ALA A 30 9.71 7.99 2.52
CA ALA A 30 10.70 8.94 1.99
C ALA A 30 11.95 9.12 2.88
N SER A 31 11.85 8.73 4.16
CA SER A 31 12.97 8.68 5.12
C SER A 31 13.26 7.26 5.62
N GLY A 32 12.93 6.25 4.83
CA GLY A 32 13.10 4.85 5.22
C GLY A 32 11.89 4.25 5.95
N ILE A 33 12.09 3.07 6.51
CA ILE A 33 11.09 2.34 7.30
C ILE A 33 11.75 1.33 8.23
N SER A 34 11.28 1.27 9.47
CA SER A 34 11.67 0.28 10.49
C SER A 34 10.44 -0.17 11.27
N GLY A 35 10.60 -1.13 12.18
CA GLY A 35 9.51 -1.65 13.00
C GLY A 35 8.94 -0.59 13.92
N ASP A 36 9.78 0.01 14.76
CA ASP A 36 9.47 1.10 15.68
C ASP A 36 8.77 2.28 15.00
N MET A 37 9.32 2.77 13.87
CA MET A 37 8.72 3.83 13.06
C MET A 37 7.31 3.46 12.60
N THR A 38 7.10 2.21 12.18
CA THR A 38 5.80 1.76 11.69
C THR A 38 4.76 1.69 12.81
N VAL A 39 5.14 1.10 13.95
CA VAL A 39 4.26 1.03 15.13
C VAL A 39 3.93 2.44 15.63
N GLY A 40 4.94 3.29 15.77
CA GLY A 40 4.75 4.70 16.17
C GLY A 40 3.79 5.44 15.26
N ALA A 41 3.95 5.32 13.93
CA ALA A 41 3.08 5.97 12.96
C ALA A 41 1.62 5.47 13.02
N LEU A 42 1.40 4.16 13.22
CA LEU A 42 0.06 3.59 13.35
C LEU A 42 -0.61 3.96 14.68
N LEU A 43 0.14 4.06 15.78
CA LEU A 43 -0.36 4.56 17.07
C LEU A 43 -0.74 6.05 16.96
N ASP A 44 0.08 6.88 16.34
CA ASP A 44 -0.22 8.30 16.10
C ASP A 44 -1.43 8.47 15.16
N LEU A 45 -1.63 7.53 14.24
CA LEU A 45 -2.82 7.46 13.39
C LEU A 45 -4.08 7.09 14.17
N GLY A 46 -3.95 6.48 15.36
CA GLY A 46 -5.05 6.23 16.29
C GLY A 46 -5.31 4.77 16.65
N ALA A 47 -4.36 3.87 16.39
CA ALA A 47 -4.40 2.53 16.95
C ALA A 47 -4.38 2.59 18.48
N SER A 48 -5.10 1.68 19.15
CA SER A 48 -5.25 1.71 20.60
C SER A 48 -4.03 1.12 21.31
N ARG A 49 -3.29 1.99 22.00
CA ARG A 49 -2.18 1.60 22.88
C ARG A 49 -2.62 0.58 23.93
N GLU A 50 -3.79 0.79 24.57
CA GLU A 50 -4.26 -0.06 25.66
C GLU A 50 -4.60 -1.47 25.19
N LYS A 51 -5.13 -1.61 23.97
CA LYS A 51 -5.41 -2.93 23.40
C LYS A 51 -4.12 -3.61 22.96
N LEU A 52 -3.18 -2.86 22.37
CA LEU A 52 -1.86 -3.37 21.99
C LEU A 52 -1.12 -3.95 23.19
N VAL A 53 -1.00 -3.20 24.29
CA VAL A 53 -0.32 -3.66 25.51
C VAL A 53 -0.96 -4.94 26.03
N ARG A 54 -2.30 -5.02 26.12
CA ARG A 54 -3.00 -6.23 26.56
C ARG A 54 -2.74 -7.44 25.65
N ALA A 55 -2.65 -7.22 24.35
CA ALA A 55 -2.33 -8.29 23.40
C ALA A 55 -0.88 -8.77 23.61
N LEU A 56 0.07 -7.86 23.77
CA LEU A 56 1.48 -8.19 24.01
C LEU A 56 1.70 -8.90 25.36
N ASP A 57 0.96 -8.52 26.40
CA ASP A 57 1.01 -9.21 27.73
C ASP A 57 0.64 -10.70 27.60
N SER A 58 -0.19 -11.07 26.62
CA SER A 58 -0.58 -12.47 26.39
C SER A 58 0.52 -13.35 25.78
N LEU A 59 1.59 -12.76 25.24
CA LEU A 59 2.71 -13.51 24.66
C LEU A 59 3.46 -14.36 25.72
N GLY A 60 3.41 -13.96 26.99
CA GLY A 60 4.12 -14.64 28.07
C GLY A 60 5.65 -14.57 27.91
N VAL A 61 6.14 -13.51 27.28
CA VAL A 61 7.56 -13.20 27.11
C VAL A 61 7.91 -12.07 28.07
N SER A 62 9.03 -12.22 28.80
CA SER A 62 9.56 -11.23 29.75
C SER A 62 10.92 -10.71 29.26
N GLY A 63 11.48 -9.76 30.00
CA GLY A 63 12.80 -9.18 29.71
C GLY A 63 12.75 -7.98 28.76
N TYR A 64 11.58 -7.33 28.63
CA TYR A 64 11.46 -6.08 27.90
C TYR A 64 10.40 -5.16 28.52
N HIS A 65 10.50 -3.87 28.25
CA HIS A 65 9.44 -2.90 28.54
C HIS A 65 9.20 -1.99 27.33
N LEU A 66 7.96 -1.53 27.21
CA LEU A 66 7.52 -0.71 26.09
C LEU A 66 7.63 0.77 26.44
N HIS A 67 8.28 1.53 25.57
CA HIS A 67 8.28 2.97 25.63
C HIS A 67 7.21 3.53 24.69
N PHE A 68 6.45 4.52 25.17
CA PHE A 68 5.46 5.26 24.42
C PHE A 68 5.62 6.74 24.73
N GLY A 69 6.13 7.49 23.80
CA GLY A 69 6.43 8.90 23.98
C GLY A 69 6.19 9.75 22.74
N ARG A 70 6.72 10.93 22.79
CA ARG A 70 6.82 11.81 21.61
C ARG A 70 8.21 12.43 21.58
N THR A 71 8.75 12.56 20.37
CA THR A 71 10.06 13.16 20.15
C THR A 71 10.01 14.13 18.96
N LYS A 72 11.07 14.92 18.79
CA LYS A 72 11.17 15.85 17.66
C LYS A 72 12.32 15.45 16.75
N LYS A 73 12.03 15.13 15.49
CA LYS A 73 13.01 14.89 14.45
C LYS A 73 13.04 16.09 13.50
N CYS A 74 14.15 16.84 13.47
CA CYS A 74 14.27 18.11 12.72
C CYS A 74 13.11 19.09 13.00
N GLY A 75 12.64 19.15 14.24
CA GLY A 75 11.54 20.02 14.66
C GLY A 75 10.12 19.49 14.40
N ILE A 76 9.98 18.35 13.71
CA ILE A 76 8.69 17.69 13.49
C ILE A 76 8.38 16.78 14.69
N ASP A 77 7.20 16.97 15.28
CA ASP A 77 6.69 16.14 16.36
C ASP A 77 6.25 14.79 15.82
N ALA A 78 6.75 13.71 16.44
CA ALA A 78 6.49 12.34 16.00
C ALA A 78 6.25 11.41 17.20
N TYR A 79 5.50 10.36 17.01
CA TYR A 79 5.28 9.33 18.03
C TYR A 79 6.56 8.49 18.17
N ASP A 80 6.98 8.34 19.42
CA ASP A 80 8.16 7.60 19.80
C ASP A 80 7.72 6.29 20.46
N PHE A 81 7.88 5.21 19.72
CA PHE A 81 7.64 3.86 20.20
C PHE A 81 8.96 3.10 20.19
N ASP A 82 9.30 2.49 21.30
CA ASP A 82 10.53 1.72 21.40
C ASP A 82 10.34 0.51 22.34
N VAL A 83 11.12 -0.53 22.12
CA VAL A 83 11.15 -1.75 22.91
C VAL A 83 12.51 -1.86 23.59
N HIS A 84 12.57 -1.55 24.86
CA HIS A 84 13.79 -1.65 25.65
C HIS A 84 13.93 -3.04 26.26
N LEU A 85 15.08 -3.67 26.05
CA LEU A 85 15.42 -4.93 26.69
C LEU A 85 15.91 -4.65 28.12
N GLU A 86 15.49 -5.46 29.07
CA GLU A 86 15.99 -5.41 30.44
C GLU A 86 17.42 -5.95 30.47
N GLU A 87 18.38 -5.11 30.87
CA GLU A 87 19.74 -5.57 31.18
C GLU A 87 19.68 -6.41 32.46
N GLU A 88 20.24 -7.62 32.46
CA GLU A 88 20.47 -8.35 33.72
C GLU A 88 21.49 -7.55 34.54
N GLU A 89 21.00 -6.80 35.54
CA GLU A 89 21.86 -6.14 36.53
C GLU A 89 22.62 -7.21 37.35
N HIS A 90 23.80 -7.58 36.87
CA HIS A 90 24.77 -8.23 37.74
C HIS A 90 25.34 -7.19 38.70
N HIS A 91 24.75 -7.10 39.91
CA HIS A 91 25.34 -6.40 41.03
C HIS A 91 26.69 -7.07 41.37
N HIS A 92 27.78 -6.50 40.90
CA HIS A 92 29.08 -6.68 41.49
C HIS A 92 29.31 -5.57 42.52
N ASP A 93 28.89 -5.85 43.77
CA ASP A 93 29.38 -5.12 44.94
C ASP A 93 30.91 -5.31 45.05
N HIS A 94 31.65 -4.37 44.54
CA HIS A 94 33.05 -4.16 44.90
C HIS A 94 33.18 -2.79 45.54
N GLU A 95 32.99 -2.79 46.90
CA GLU A 95 33.54 -1.73 47.75
C GLU A 95 35.07 -1.77 47.64
N HIS A 96 35.67 -0.82 46.98
CA HIS A 96 37.08 -0.45 47.15
C HIS A 96 37.17 1.02 47.53
N HIS A 97 37.25 1.26 48.85
CA HIS A 97 37.78 2.48 49.39
C HIS A 97 39.27 2.57 49.06
N HIS A 98 39.66 3.58 48.35
CA HIS A 98 41.02 4.13 48.37
C HIS A 98 40.94 5.66 48.40
N ASP A 99 41.09 6.17 49.63
CA ASP A 99 41.50 7.55 49.92
C ASP A 99 42.93 7.73 49.48
N HIS A 100 43.21 8.63 48.58
CA HIS A 100 44.50 9.32 48.44
C HIS A 100 44.27 10.77 48.06
N GLU A 101 44.34 11.65 49.09
CA GLU A 101 44.63 13.06 48.93
C GLU A 101 46.10 13.23 48.47
N HIS A 102 46.34 13.91 47.39
CA HIS A 102 47.53 14.70 47.13
C HIS A 102 47.18 15.96 46.33
N GLY A 103 47.15 17.06 47.06
CA GLY A 103 47.15 18.39 46.48
C GLY A 103 48.55 18.76 46.02
N HIS A 104 48.70 19.33 44.88
CA HIS A 104 49.78 20.28 44.53
C HIS A 104 49.23 21.34 43.56
N GLU A 105 49.12 22.54 44.11
CA GLU A 105 49.01 23.77 43.39
C GLU A 105 50.39 24.15 42.79
N HIS A 106 50.43 24.50 41.54
CA HIS A 106 51.45 25.40 40.97
C HIS A 106 50.88 26.29 39.87
N GLU A 107 50.70 27.56 40.22
CA GLU A 107 50.64 28.67 39.28
C GLU A 107 52.03 28.90 38.70
N HIS A 108 52.14 29.12 37.39
CA HIS A 108 53.09 30.06 36.79
C HIS A 108 52.58 30.60 35.45
N SER A 109 52.67 31.94 35.41
CA SER A 109 52.39 32.84 34.30
C SER A 109 53.60 33.07 33.38
N HIS A 110 53.29 33.39 32.10
CA HIS A 110 54.02 34.24 31.14
C HIS A 110 55.45 33.82 30.74
N ASP A 111 55.85 33.80 29.48
CA ASP A 111 55.96 34.83 28.45
C ASP A 111 56.49 34.26 27.12
N GLU A 112 56.19 35.00 26.07
CA GLU A 112 56.64 34.81 24.69
C GLU A 112 58.17 34.78 24.56
N HIS A 113 58.74 33.95 23.63
CA HIS A 113 59.79 34.33 22.72
C HIS A 113 60.05 33.27 21.64
N ASP A 114 60.06 33.74 20.38
CA ASP A 114 60.63 33.12 19.21
C ASP A 114 62.06 32.68 19.39
N HIS A 115 62.43 31.53 18.84
CA HIS A 115 63.70 31.31 18.13
C HIS A 115 63.73 29.96 17.40
N GLU A 116 64.03 30.05 16.10
CA GLU A 116 64.48 28.96 15.24
C GLU A 116 65.84 28.44 15.69
N HIS A 117 66.02 27.12 15.73
CA HIS A 117 67.29 26.48 15.41
C HIS A 117 67.10 24.98 15.08
N HIS A 118 67.60 24.60 13.91
CA HIS A 118 67.95 23.27 13.47
C HIS A 118 68.95 22.60 14.38
N HIS A 119 68.77 21.34 14.72
CA HIS A 119 69.86 20.36 14.88
C HIS A 119 69.36 18.94 14.76
N ASP A 120 69.94 18.22 13.78
CA ASP A 120 69.89 16.74 13.64
C ASP A 120 70.63 16.09 14.81
N HIS A 121 70.05 15.09 15.45
CA HIS A 121 70.79 14.06 16.12
C HIS A 121 69.95 12.74 16.10
N GLU A 122 70.49 11.74 15.35
CA GLU A 122 70.16 10.33 15.48
C GLU A 122 70.55 9.81 16.87
N HIS A 123 69.65 9.21 17.60
CA HIS A 123 69.94 8.23 18.64
C HIS A 123 68.96 7.09 18.58
N THR A 124 69.45 5.94 18.17
CA THR A 124 68.89 4.62 18.32
C THR A 124 68.93 4.22 19.77
N HIS A 125 67.80 3.92 20.38
CA HIS A 125 67.68 3.05 21.56
C HIS A 125 66.51 2.08 21.40
N ASP A 126 66.87 0.79 21.19
CA ASP A 126 66.01 -0.33 21.35
C ASP A 126 65.61 -0.47 22.83
N HIS A 127 64.34 -0.39 23.11
CA HIS A 127 63.75 -1.01 24.31
C HIS A 127 62.42 -1.70 23.90
N GLU A 128 62.50 -3.01 23.75
CA GLU A 128 61.36 -3.93 23.77
C GLU A 128 60.73 -3.83 25.16
N HIS A 129 59.54 -3.32 25.23
CA HIS A 129 58.56 -3.62 26.27
C HIS A 129 57.25 -4.05 25.64
N SER A 130 57.10 -5.35 25.50
CA SER A 130 55.83 -6.01 25.26
C SER A 130 54.92 -5.82 26.46
N HIS A 131 53.91 -5.01 26.31
CA HIS A 131 52.71 -5.09 27.13
C HIS A 131 51.52 -5.29 26.20
N ASP A 132 51.27 -6.57 25.89
CA ASP A 132 49.96 -7.05 25.42
C ASP A 132 48.96 -6.88 26.56
N HIS A 133 48.17 -5.83 26.50
CA HIS A 133 46.87 -5.78 27.15
C HIS A 133 45.82 -5.48 26.08
N ALA A 134 45.53 -6.49 25.25
CA ALA A 134 44.30 -6.58 24.52
C ALA A 134 43.16 -6.86 25.50
N HIS A 135 42.58 -5.83 26.10
CA HIS A 135 41.28 -5.95 26.70
C HIS A 135 40.21 -5.83 25.61
N THR A 136 40.02 -6.90 24.87
CA THR A 136 38.80 -7.12 24.14
C THR A 136 37.73 -7.49 25.16
N HIS A 137 37.03 -6.49 25.70
CA HIS A 137 35.75 -6.75 26.34
C HIS A 137 34.74 -7.05 25.22
N ASP A 138 34.77 -8.27 24.77
CA ASP A 138 33.70 -8.88 24.01
C ASP A 138 32.55 -9.16 24.98
N TYR A 139 31.66 -8.19 25.18
CA TYR A 139 30.41 -8.43 25.88
C TYR A 139 29.54 -9.27 24.98
N MET A 140 29.77 -10.57 24.98
CA MET A 140 28.82 -11.54 24.45
C MET A 140 27.63 -11.61 25.42
N HIS A 141 26.62 -10.78 25.20
CA HIS A 141 25.31 -11.04 25.76
C HIS A 141 24.84 -12.41 25.26
N PRO A 142 24.24 -13.28 26.11
CA PRO A 142 23.67 -14.52 25.63
C PRO A 142 22.43 -14.22 24.80
N HIS A 143 22.64 -13.95 23.50
CA HIS A 143 21.53 -13.81 22.57
C HIS A 143 20.86 -15.17 22.42
N VAL A 144 19.61 -15.25 22.84
CA VAL A 144 18.76 -16.42 22.60
C VAL A 144 18.49 -16.47 21.09
N HIS A 145 19.25 -17.32 20.39
CA HIS A 145 19.02 -17.57 18.97
C HIS A 145 17.70 -18.32 18.80
N ARG A 146 16.72 -17.70 18.19
CA ARG A 146 15.41 -18.29 17.87
C ARG A 146 15.36 -18.67 16.40
N ASN A 147 14.82 -19.86 16.13
CA ASN A 147 14.43 -20.25 14.79
C ASN A 147 12.98 -19.82 14.49
N ILE A 148 12.52 -20.02 13.26
CA ILE A 148 11.18 -19.61 12.84
C ILE A 148 10.05 -20.31 13.63
N HIS A 149 10.27 -21.56 14.08
CA HIS A 149 9.28 -22.31 14.84
C HIS A 149 9.12 -21.74 16.25
N ASP A 150 10.22 -21.36 16.91
CA ASP A 150 10.18 -20.72 18.23
C ASP A 150 9.37 -19.41 18.18
N ILE A 151 9.54 -18.62 17.10
CA ILE A 151 8.79 -17.38 16.88
C ILE A 151 7.31 -17.68 16.63
N PHE A 152 6.99 -18.70 15.86
CA PHE A 152 5.60 -19.07 15.61
C PHE A 152 4.89 -19.55 16.87
N GLU A 153 5.58 -20.26 17.76
CA GLU A 153 5.05 -20.64 19.09
C GLU A 153 4.74 -19.40 19.95
N ILE A 154 5.57 -18.35 19.87
CA ILE A 154 5.29 -17.08 20.54
C ILE A 154 4.04 -16.41 19.95
N ILE A 155 3.94 -16.33 18.61
CA ILE A 155 2.79 -15.76 17.93
C ILE A 155 1.50 -16.53 18.24
N ASP A 156 1.57 -17.85 18.42
CA ASP A 156 0.40 -18.68 18.74
C ASP A 156 -0.23 -18.35 20.09
N ARG A 157 0.57 -17.89 21.05
CA ARG A 157 0.11 -17.46 22.39
C ARG A 157 -0.62 -16.13 22.38
N LEU A 158 -0.43 -15.32 21.32
CA LEU A 158 -1.01 -13.98 21.22
C LEU A 158 -2.53 -14.03 21.29
N ASP A 159 -3.15 -13.24 22.18
CA ASP A 159 -4.60 -13.03 22.23
C ASP A 159 -5.01 -11.97 21.18
N ALA A 160 -5.06 -12.38 19.93
CA ALA A 160 -5.46 -11.57 18.79
C ALA A 160 -6.12 -12.43 17.71
N SER A 161 -6.69 -11.78 16.70
CA SER A 161 -7.34 -12.44 15.57
C SER A 161 -6.35 -13.28 14.74
N ASP A 162 -6.87 -14.29 14.05
CA ASP A 162 -6.07 -15.09 13.11
C ASP A 162 -5.42 -14.21 12.02
N ARG A 163 -6.06 -13.11 11.64
CA ARG A 163 -5.49 -12.17 10.68
C ARG A 163 -4.20 -11.54 11.20
N VAL A 164 -4.17 -11.06 12.44
CA VAL A 164 -2.96 -10.52 13.07
C VAL A 164 -1.86 -11.56 13.11
N LYS A 165 -2.18 -12.77 13.61
CA LYS A 165 -1.22 -13.89 13.71
C LYS A 165 -0.65 -14.27 12.35
N ASN A 166 -1.50 -14.40 11.34
CA ASN A 166 -1.07 -14.77 9.99
C ASN A 166 -0.23 -13.65 9.33
N LEU A 167 -0.57 -12.38 9.58
CA LEU A 167 0.21 -11.26 9.07
C LEU A 167 1.60 -11.20 9.71
N ALA A 168 1.69 -11.40 11.04
CA ALA A 168 2.96 -11.50 11.74
C ALA A 168 3.82 -12.67 11.24
N ARG A 169 3.23 -13.87 11.09
CA ARG A 169 3.94 -15.03 10.52
C ARG A 169 4.49 -14.74 9.12
N ARG A 170 3.67 -14.12 8.25
CA ARG A 170 4.10 -13.74 6.91
C ARG A 170 5.32 -12.83 6.91
N MET A 171 5.40 -11.87 7.82
CA MET A 171 6.58 -10.99 7.94
C MET A 171 7.82 -11.79 8.31
N PHE A 172 7.73 -12.72 9.27
CA PHE A 172 8.85 -13.60 9.63
C PHE A 172 9.24 -14.58 8.53
N GLU A 173 8.29 -15.11 7.77
CA GLU A 173 8.56 -15.95 6.59
C GLU A 173 9.34 -15.17 5.52
N ILE A 174 9.00 -13.90 5.30
CA ILE A 174 9.71 -13.00 4.36
C ILE A 174 11.16 -12.80 4.83
N VAL A 175 11.36 -12.51 6.13
CA VAL A 175 12.71 -12.35 6.69
C VAL A 175 13.49 -13.65 6.62
N ALA A 176 12.89 -14.79 7.04
CA ALA A 176 13.53 -16.08 7.01
C ALA A 176 14.01 -16.49 5.60
N GLY A 177 13.19 -16.20 4.58
CA GLY A 177 13.58 -16.43 3.20
C GLY A 177 14.77 -15.56 2.74
N ALA A 178 14.83 -14.32 3.21
CA ALA A 178 15.91 -13.41 2.89
C ALA A 178 17.22 -13.78 3.61
N GLU A 179 17.16 -14.16 4.88
CA GLU A 179 18.29 -14.66 5.67
C GLU A 179 18.81 -16.00 5.14
N SER A 180 17.90 -16.93 4.81
CA SER A 180 18.25 -18.19 4.16
C SER A 180 19.09 -17.96 2.90
N LYS A 181 18.69 -16.99 2.08
CA LYS A 181 19.41 -16.62 0.87
C LYS A 181 20.75 -15.94 1.17
N ALA A 182 20.80 -15.08 2.18
CA ALA A 182 22.02 -14.37 2.59
C ALA A 182 23.08 -15.34 3.13
N HIS A 183 22.65 -16.32 3.94
CA HIS A 183 23.53 -17.31 4.56
C HIS A 183 23.77 -18.56 3.72
N GLY A 184 22.99 -18.80 2.66
CA GLY A 184 23.08 -19.99 1.83
C GLY A 184 22.67 -21.28 2.54
N ILE A 185 21.75 -21.21 3.53
CA ILE A 185 21.25 -22.33 4.33
C ILE A 185 19.74 -22.50 4.14
N PRO A 186 19.17 -23.70 4.37
CA PRO A 186 17.71 -23.89 4.35
C PRO A 186 16.99 -22.99 5.36
N VAL A 187 15.76 -22.56 5.04
CA VAL A 187 14.93 -21.72 5.94
C VAL A 187 14.75 -22.34 7.34
N SER A 188 14.65 -23.66 7.42
CA SER A 188 14.52 -24.40 8.68
C SER A 188 15.75 -24.33 9.58
N GLU A 189 16.91 -23.99 9.01
CA GLU A 189 18.19 -23.88 9.73
C GLU A 189 18.59 -22.41 9.99
N VAL A 190 17.74 -21.46 9.59
CA VAL A 190 17.96 -20.04 9.86
C VAL A 190 17.79 -19.79 11.35
N HIS A 191 18.82 -19.26 11.97
CA HIS A 191 18.75 -18.65 13.29
C HIS A 191 18.74 -17.13 13.11
N PHE A 192 17.69 -16.48 13.58
CA PHE A 192 17.59 -15.05 13.52
C PHE A 192 18.56 -14.41 14.50
N HIS A 193 19.54 -13.69 14.00
CA HIS A 193 20.54 -13.01 14.82
C HIS A 193 20.01 -11.65 15.32
N GLU A 194 19.32 -10.90 14.48
CA GLU A 194 18.75 -9.59 14.80
C GLU A 194 17.23 -9.65 14.94
N VAL A 195 16.53 -10.14 13.94
CA VAL A 195 15.05 -10.15 13.90
C VAL A 195 14.42 -11.21 14.82
N GLY A 196 15.22 -12.10 15.40
CA GLY A 196 14.82 -13.06 16.45
C GLY A 196 14.91 -12.50 17.87
N ALA A 197 15.46 -11.34 18.07
CA ALA A 197 15.44 -10.64 19.34
C ALA A 197 14.01 -10.19 19.71
N ILE A 198 13.75 -10.02 20.98
CA ILE A 198 12.39 -9.76 21.49
C ILE A 198 11.84 -8.44 20.97
N ASP A 199 12.66 -7.41 20.83
CA ASP A 199 12.30 -6.11 20.28
C ASP A 199 11.69 -6.24 18.87
N SER A 200 12.37 -6.95 17.97
CA SER A 200 11.88 -7.18 16.60
C SER A 200 10.60 -8.03 16.57
N ILE A 201 10.46 -9.01 17.47
CA ILE A 201 9.23 -9.81 17.57
C ILE A 201 8.06 -8.93 18.02
N VAL A 202 8.28 -8.09 19.01
CA VAL A 202 7.27 -7.15 19.50
C VAL A 202 6.90 -6.13 18.44
N ASP A 203 7.87 -5.58 17.69
CA ASP A 203 7.64 -4.64 16.59
C ASP A 203 6.74 -5.25 15.51
N VAL A 204 7.08 -6.44 15.03
CA VAL A 204 6.32 -7.14 13.98
C VAL A 204 4.88 -7.42 14.42
N ILE A 205 4.70 -7.95 15.63
CA ILE A 205 3.38 -8.24 16.20
C ILE A 205 2.59 -6.94 16.39
N SER A 206 3.24 -5.89 16.93
CA SER A 206 2.61 -4.59 17.16
C SER A 206 2.16 -3.92 15.87
N ALA A 207 2.98 -3.98 14.81
CA ALA A 207 2.61 -3.45 13.51
C ALA A 207 1.38 -4.18 12.93
N ALA A 208 1.37 -5.52 12.98
CA ALA A 208 0.22 -6.33 12.54
C ALA A 208 -1.05 -6.02 13.34
N PHE A 209 -0.92 -5.91 14.66
CA PHE A 209 -2.03 -5.59 15.56
C PHE A 209 -2.61 -4.20 15.29
N CYS A 210 -1.75 -3.18 15.20
CA CYS A 210 -2.17 -1.79 14.97
C CYS A 210 -2.88 -1.62 13.62
N LEU A 211 -2.43 -2.31 12.57
CA LEU A 211 -3.09 -2.29 11.26
C LEU A 211 -4.53 -2.86 11.34
N GLU A 212 -4.70 -3.96 12.07
CA GLU A 212 -6.02 -4.58 12.29
C GLU A 212 -6.92 -3.71 13.17
N ASP A 213 -6.41 -3.14 14.27
CA ASP A 213 -7.18 -2.29 15.19
C ASP A 213 -7.71 -1.01 14.50
N LEU A 214 -6.97 -0.50 13.50
CA LEU A 214 -7.42 0.58 12.62
C LEU A 214 -8.46 0.14 11.58
N GLY A 215 -8.71 -1.16 11.42
CA GLY A 215 -9.65 -1.70 10.44
C GLY A 215 -9.21 -1.47 8.99
N ILE A 216 -7.90 -1.44 8.72
CA ILE A 216 -7.33 -1.13 7.41
C ILE A 216 -7.11 -2.43 6.62
N HIS A 217 -7.59 -2.45 5.35
CA HIS A 217 -7.45 -3.59 4.45
C HIS A 217 -6.71 -3.23 3.15
N ARG A 218 -6.70 -1.95 2.76
CA ARG A 218 -6.06 -1.45 1.55
C ARG A 218 -4.82 -0.66 1.93
N VAL A 219 -3.65 -1.09 1.46
CA VAL A 219 -2.36 -0.48 1.81
C VAL A 219 -1.51 -0.28 0.56
N VAL A 220 -1.07 0.95 0.37
CA VAL A 220 -0.09 1.35 -0.65
C VAL A 220 1.20 1.73 0.04
N ILE A 221 2.31 1.24 -0.48
CA ILE A 221 3.66 1.56 0.01
C ILE A 221 4.37 2.40 -1.05
N SER A 222 4.97 3.53 -0.64
CA SER A 222 5.84 4.31 -1.54
C SER A 222 7.11 3.53 -1.87
N PRO A 223 7.88 3.91 -2.88
CA PRO A 223 9.27 3.46 -2.99
C PRO A 223 10.01 3.70 -1.68
N LEU A 224 10.80 2.72 -1.24
CA LEU A 224 11.57 2.79 0.01
C LEU A 224 12.84 3.61 -0.22
N SER A 225 13.03 4.68 0.54
CA SER A 225 14.27 5.43 0.51
C SER A 225 15.33 4.75 1.37
N GLU A 226 16.46 4.40 0.77
CA GLU A 226 17.58 3.72 1.44
C GLU A 226 18.83 4.57 1.35
N GLY A 227 19.68 4.48 2.37
CA GLY A 227 20.97 5.14 2.41
C GLY A 227 22.07 4.39 1.67
N HIS A 228 23.31 4.74 1.96
CA HIS A 228 24.52 4.09 1.42
C HIS A 228 25.59 3.92 2.49
N GLY A 229 26.73 3.34 2.10
CA GLY A 229 27.85 3.11 3.01
C GLY A 229 27.70 1.77 3.75
N PHE A 230 27.88 1.79 5.07
CA PHE A 230 27.90 0.58 5.89
C PHE A 230 27.06 0.75 7.14
N ALA A 231 26.41 -0.34 7.56
CA ALA A 231 25.73 -0.46 8.83
C ALA A 231 26.42 -1.51 9.70
N ARG A 232 26.55 -1.24 11.00
CA ARG A 232 27.03 -2.24 11.97
C ARG A 232 25.85 -3.10 12.43
N CYS A 233 25.99 -4.39 12.26
CA CYS A 233 25.02 -5.39 12.68
C CYS A 233 25.75 -6.54 13.43
N GLN A 234 25.03 -7.56 13.86
CA GLN A 234 25.65 -8.72 14.54
C GLN A 234 26.65 -9.48 13.67
N HIS A 235 26.52 -9.42 12.34
CA HIS A 235 27.46 -9.97 11.38
C HIS A 235 28.68 -9.07 11.12
N GLY A 236 28.84 -7.97 11.88
CA GLY A 236 29.88 -6.98 11.70
C GLY A 236 29.42 -5.80 10.83
N LEU A 237 30.34 -5.27 10.03
CA LEU A 237 30.10 -4.10 9.18
C LEU A 237 29.59 -4.58 7.80
N MET A 238 28.34 -4.29 7.48
CA MET A 238 27.67 -4.73 6.25
C MET A 238 27.36 -3.55 5.32
N PRO A 239 27.47 -3.73 3.99
CA PRO A 239 27.07 -2.68 3.04
C PRO A 239 25.57 -2.42 3.09
N VAL A 240 25.18 -1.16 2.89
CA VAL A 240 23.78 -0.70 2.81
C VAL A 240 23.36 -0.62 1.33
N PRO A 241 22.18 -1.19 0.94
CA PRO A 241 21.23 -1.98 1.77
C PRO A 241 21.85 -3.27 2.31
N VAL A 242 21.57 -3.60 3.58
CA VAL A 242 22.06 -4.85 4.14
C VAL A 242 21.51 -6.06 3.38
N PRO A 243 22.23 -7.22 3.35
CA PRO A 243 21.86 -8.35 2.49
C PRO A 243 20.41 -8.82 2.67
N ALA A 244 19.90 -8.85 3.89
CA ALA A 244 18.52 -9.24 4.16
C ALA A 244 17.52 -8.26 3.52
N THR A 245 17.68 -6.95 3.71
CA THR A 245 16.85 -5.92 3.09
C THR A 245 16.87 -6.00 1.56
N ALA A 246 18.06 -6.13 0.96
CA ALA A 246 18.21 -6.28 -0.48
C ALA A 246 17.50 -7.54 -1.02
N ASN A 247 17.62 -8.67 -0.32
CA ASN A 247 16.95 -9.92 -0.67
C ASN A 247 15.42 -9.82 -0.54
N ILE A 248 14.90 -9.15 0.51
CA ILE A 248 13.46 -8.88 0.67
C ILE A 248 12.95 -8.03 -0.49
N ALA A 249 13.63 -6.91 -0.78
CA ALA A 249 13.22 -6.01 -1.87
C ALA A 249 13.16 -6.75 -3.21
N ALA A 250 14.18 -7.53 -3.54
CA ALA A 250 14.23 -8.31 -4.76
C ALA A 250 13.14 -9.40 -4.85
N ALA A 251 12.91 -10.14 -3.75
CA ALA A 251 11.95 -11.24 -3.73
C ALA A 251 10.49 -10.74 -3.73
N GLN A 252 10.22 -9.61 -3.07
CA GLN A 252 8.87 -9.05 -2.92
C GLN A 252 8.55 -7.93 -3.92
N GLY A 253 9.49 -7.59 -4.83
CA GLY A 253 9.31 -6.53 -5.82
C GLY A 253 9.05 -5.16 -5.17
N LEU A 254 9.82 -4.82 -4.12
CA LEU A 254 9.81 -3.48 -3.53
C LEU A 254 10.75 -2.57 -4.30
N GLU A 255 10.30 -1.37 -4.58
CA GLU A 255 11.12 -0.36 -5.23
C GLU A 255 12.02 0.32 -4.18
N LEU A 256 13.34 0.36 -4.43
CA LEU A 256 14.31 1.08 -3.62
C LEU A 256 14.78 2.34 -4.34
N THR A 257 14.87 3.44 -3.61
CA THR A 257 15.47 4.70 -4.07
C THR A 257 16.66 5.03 -3.18
N LEU A 258 17.88 4.96 -3.73
CA LEU A 258 19.07 5.32 -2.98
C LEU A 258 19.15 6.83 -2.75
N ARG A 259 19.45 7.21 -1.52
CA ARG A 259 19.64 8.60 -1.07
C ARG A 259 21.09 8.84 -0.73
N ASP A 260 21.52 10.09 -0.83
CA ASP A 260 22.85 10.53 -0.38
C ASP A 260 22.86 10.75 1.14
N VAL A 261 22.68 9.64 1.87
CA VAL A 261 22.63 9.56 3.33
C VAL A 261 23.47 8.38 3.77
N GLU A 262 24.44 8.61 4.64
CA GLU A 262 25.26 7.54 5.18
C GLU A 262 24.47 6.77 6.27
N GLY A 263 24.37 5.45 6.09
CA GLY A 263 23.72 4.54 7.01
C GLY A 263 22.44 3.90 6.47
N GLU A 264 21.93 2.93 7.21
CA GLU A 264 20.74 2.17 6.92
C GLU A 264 19.47 2.96 7.27
N MET A 265 18.59 3.15 6.31
CA MET A 265 17.29 3.78 6.48
C MET A 265 16.14 2.76 6.42
N VAL A 266 16.36 1.62 5.77
CA VAL A 266 15.38 0.55 5.63
C VAL A 266 15.90 -0.70 6.34
N THR A 267 15.34 -1.02 7.50
CA THR A 267 15.72 -2.24 8.23
C THR A 267 15.08 -3.49 7.60
N PRO A 268 15.64 -4.70 7.80
CA PRO A 268 14.99 -5.96 7.38
C PRO A 268 13.56 -6.09 7.89
N THR A 269 13.30 -5.74 9.15
CA THR A 269 11.96 -5.71 9.77
C THR A 269 11.04 -4.74 9.03
N GLY A 270 11.49 -3.52 8.78
CA GLY A 270 10.73 -2.51 8.03
C GLY A 270 10.40 -2.94 6.60
N ALA A 271 11.37 -3.54 5.88
CA ALA A 271 11.16 -4.07 4.54
C ALA A 271 10.13 -5.22 4.55
N ALA A 272 10.19 -6.12 5.54
CA ALA A 272 9.22 -7.22 5.68
C ALA A 272 7.81 -6.72 5.99
N ILE A 273 7.68 -5.71 6.86
CA ILE A 273 6.40 -5.04 7.13
C ILE A 273 5.84 -4.41 5.85
N ALA A 274 6.64 -3.63 5.12
CA ALA A 274 6.23 -3.01 3.87
C ALA A 274 5.73 -4.05 2.85
N ALA A 275 6.47 -5.16 2.70
CA ALA A 275 6.12 -6.25 1.79
C ALA A 275 4.81 -6.95 2.19
N ALA A 276 4.64 -7.25 3.49
CA ALA A 276 3.47 -7.95 3.99
C ALA A 276 2.21 -7.08 4.01
N PHE A 277 2.35 -5.77 4.25
CA PHE A 277 1.23 -4.83 4.29
C PHE A 277 0.72 -4.47 2.90
N ARG A 278 1.59 -4.41 1.89
CA ARG A 278 1.23 -3.95 0.56
C ARG A 278 0.13 -4.80 -0.07
N THR A 279 -1.03 -4.21 -0.31
CA THR A 279 -2.16 -4.82 -1.01
C THR A 279 -2.41 -4.22 -2.38
N GLU A 280 -1.94 -2.98 -2.62
CA GLU A 280 -2.15 -2.26 -3.88
C GLU A 280 -0.83 -1.71 -4.41
N ALA A 281 -0.71 -1.67 -5.75
CA ALA A 281 0.52 -1.24 -6.42
C ALA A 281 0.67 0.29 -6.51
N ALA A 282 -0.43 1.04 -6.46
CA ALA A 282 -0.42 2.49 -6.66
C ALA A 282 -1.57 3.18 -5.93
N LEU A 283 -1.39 4.46 -5.66
CA LEU A 283 -2.45 5.34 -5.14
C LEU A 283 -3.54 5.55 -6.19
N PRO A 284 -4.81 5.76 -5.77
CA PRO A 284 -5.89 6.18 -6.65
C PRO A 284 -5.56 7.55 -7.26
N LYS A 285 -6.11 7.82 -8.45
CA LYS A 285 -5.84 9.10 -9.17
C LYS A 285 -6.31 10.34 -8.41
N LYS A 286 -7.36 10.20 -7.58
CA LYS A 286 -7.90 11.26 -6.73
C LYS A 286 -8.14 10.71 -5.34
N TYR A 287 -7.58 11.35 -4.33
CA TYR A 287 -7.77 10.97 -2.94
C TYR A 287 -7.78 12.19 -2.04
N GLN A 288 -8.34 12.03 -0.87
CA GLN A 288 -8.31 13.02 0.20
C GLN A 288 -7.58 12.43 1.40
N ILE A 289 -6.64 13.19 1.97
CA ILE A 289 -5.99 12.80 3.22
C ILE A 289 -6.95 13.13 4.36
N GLU A 290 -7.32 12.12 5.15
CA GLU A 290 -8.18 12.27 6.32
C GLU A 290 -7.36 12.48 7.59
N LYS A 291 -6.28 11.71 7.75
CA LYS A 291 -5.44 11.74 8.95
C LYS A 291 -4.00 11.38 8.59
N ILE A 292 -3.06 11.91 9.36
CA ILE A 292 -1.64 11.59 9.25
C ILE A 292 -1.16 11.16 10.63
N GLY A 293 -0.43 10.05 10.69
CA GLY A 293 0.34 9.61 11.84
C GLY A 293 1.82 9.63 11.48
N ILE A 294 2.66 10.01 12.42
CA ILE A 294 4.11 10.13 12.23
C ILE A 294 4.82 9.31 13.30
N GLY A 295 5.62 8.33 12.88
CA GLY A 295 6.49 7.55 13.75
C GLY A 295 7.94 7.99 13.61
N ALA A 296 8.63 8.16 14.72
CA ALA A 296 10.05 8.51 14.78
C ALA A 296 10.93 7.26 14.69
N GLY A 297 12.06 7.34 14.01
CA GLY A 297 13.12 6.34 14.10
C GLY A 297 14.20 6.78 15.08
N ASN A 298 14.93 5.82 15.65
CA ASN A 298 15.92 6.06 16.70
C ASN A 298 17.17 6.81 16.18
N LYS A 299 17.60 6.57 14.95
CA LYS A 299 18.76 7.24 14.35
C LYS A 299 18.47 8.70 14.02
N ASP A 300 19.51 9.53 14.10
CA ASP A 300 19.46 10.93 13.68
C ASP A 300 20.23 11.11 12.36
N PHE A 301 19.55 11.73 11.39
CA PHE A 301 20.10 12.09 10.09
C PHE A 301 20.01 13.60 9.87
N ALA A 302 20.63 14.10 8.81
CA ALA A 302 20.51 15.52 8.42
C ALA A 302 19.05 15.90 8.04
N HIS A 303 18.21 14.93 7.72
CA HIS A 303 16.79 15.07 7.50
C HIS A 303 15.99 14.40 8.64
N ALA A 304 14.69 14.67 8.71
CA ALA A 304 13.83 14.06 9.72
C ALA A 304 13.69 12.54 9.48
N ASN A 305 14.19 11.74 10.43
CA ASN A 305 14.05 10.28 10.40
C ASN A 305 12.64 9.90 10.91
N ILE A 306 11.67 9.94 10.01
CA ILE A 306 10.25 9.72 10.32
C ILE A 306 9.58 8.90 9.22
N LEU A 307 8.62 8.04 9.62
CA LEU A 307 7.67 7.40 8.72
C LEU A 307 6.33 8.14 8.81
N ARG A 308 5.72 8.46 7.67
CA ARG A 308 4.38 9.03 7.61
C ARG A 308 3.37 7.98 7.20
N ALA A 309 2.40 7.71 8.05
CA ALA A 309 1.22 6.91 7.75
C ALA A 309 0.04 7.82 7.45
N MET A 310 -0.48 7.80 6.23
CA MET A 310 -1.59 8.66 5.81
C MET A 310 -2.82 7.81 5.56
N LEU A 311 -3.91 8.13 6.26
CA LEU A 311 -5.22 7.55 6.00
C LEU A 311 -5.89 8.35 4.90
N LEU A 312 -6.19 7.70 3.79
CA LEU A 312 -6.73 8.32 2.58
C LEU A 312 -8.14 7.79 2.32
N THR A 313 -9.00 8.65 1.78
CA THR A 313 -10.26 8.24 1.15
C THR A 313 -10.11 8.33 -0.36
N ASP A 314 -10.45 7.25 -1.05
CA ASP A 314 -10.48 7.21 -2.50
C ASP A 314 -11.62 8.09 -3.02
N LYS A 315 -11.28 9.17 -3.73
CA LYS A 315 -12.22 10.10 -4.35
C LYS A 315 -12.40 9.86 -5.85
N THR A 316 -11.84 8.77 -6.36
CA THR A 316 -11.99 8.41 -7.76
C THR A 316 -13.44 8.00 -8.07
N VAL A 317 -14.19 7.60 -7.03
CA VAL A 317 -15.57 7.06 -7.12
C VAL A 317 -16.67 8.10 -6.87
N GLU A 318 -16.35 9.39 -6.60
CA GLU A 318 -17.38 10.43 -6.54
C GLU A 318 -17.86 10.83 -7.95
N VAL A 319 -18.38 9.89 -8.72
CA VAL A 319 -19.37 10.14 -9.76
C VAL A 319 -20.73 9.83 -9.15
N GLU A 320 -21.60 10.83 -9.08
CA GLU A 320 -22.95 10.72 -8.56
C GLU A 320 -23.59 9.40 -9.01
N THR A 321 -23.77 8.47 -8.11
CA THR A 321 -24.56 7.27 -8.34
C THR A 321 -26.02 7.70 -8.50
N GLY A 322 -26.43 7.93 -9.71
CA GLY A 322 -27.83 7.77 -10.10
C GLY A 322 -28.25 6.35 -9.66
N LYS A 323 -29.40 6.25 -9.02
CA LYS A 323 -29.96 5.05 -8.38
C LYS A 323 -30.27 3.90 -9.36
N ASP A 324 -29.30 3.42 -10.09
CA ASP A 324 -29.42 2.19 -10.87
C ASP A 324 -28.11 1.42 -10.71
N GLY A 325 -28.17 0.35 -9.92
CA GLY A 325 -27.04 -0.41 -9.36
C GLY A 325 -26.21 -1.20 -10.37
N HIS A 326 -25.50 -0.50 -11.25
CA HIS A 326 -24.43 -1.06 -12.05
C HIS A 326 -23.22 -0.12 -11.96
N ASP A 327 -22.13 -0.64 -11.40
CA ASP A 327 -20.83 0.04 -11.36
C ASP A 327 -20.31 0.26 -12.79
N GLU A 328 -20.63 1.44 -13.38
CA GLU A 328 -20.15 1.85 -14.72
C GLU A 328 -18.82 2.63 -14.64
N SER A 329 -18.12 2.63 -13.51
CA SER A 329 -16.98 3.53 -13.25
C SER A 329 -15.68 3.12 -13.98
N SER A 330 -15.56 1.87 -14.43
CA SER A 330 -14.38 1.42 -15.19
C SER A 330 -14.76 0.82 -16.54
N MET A 331 -14.96 1.69 -17.53
CA MET A 331 -15.21 1.28 -18.90
C MET A 331 -13.89 1.06 -19.63
N TRP A 332 -13.91 0.09 -20.56
CA TRP A 332 -12.78 -0.24 -21.41
C TRP A 332 -13.21 -0.20 -22.88
N VAL A 333 -12.31 0.28 -23.74
CA VAL A 333 -12.43 0.08 -25.17
C VAL A 333 -11.41 -0.97 -25.60
N MET A 334 -11.88 -1.96 -26.33
CA MET A 334 -11.04 -2.93 -27.02
C MET A 334 -11.09 -2.66 -28.51
N GLU A 335 -9.95 -2.72 -29.19
CA GLU A 335 -9.84 -2.47 -30.63
C GLU A 335 -9.07 -3.58 -31.34
N ALA A 336 -9.59 -4.00 -32.48
CA ALA A 336 -8.91 -4.94 -33.37
C ALA A 336 -8.96 -4.44 -34.82
N ASN A 337 -7.85 -4.52 -35.55
CA ASN A 337 -7.78 -4.20 -36.97
C ASN A 337 -8.02 -5.47 -37.77
N LEU A 338 -8.94 -5.37 -38.76
CA LEU A 338 -9.45 -6.49 -39.55
C LEU A 338 -9.34 -6.14 -41.05
N ASP A 339 -8.36 -6.73 -41.76
CA ASP A 339 -8.12 -6.50 -43.19
C ASP A 339 -8.46 -7.72 -44.07
N ASP A 340 -8.89 -8.83 -43.45
CA ASP A 340 -9.21 -10.08 -44.12
C ASP A 340 -10.50 -10.75 -43.61
N CYS A 341 -11.33 -10.02 -42.86
CA CYS A 341 -12.60 -10.49 -42.32
C CYS A 341 -13.76 -10.16 -43.25
N THR A 342 -14.67 -11.10 -43.54
CA THR A 342 -15.83 -10.89 -44.38
C THR A 342 -16.89 -10.02 -43.70
N GLY A 343 -17.72 -9.32 -44.46
CA GLY A 343 -18.82 -8.50 -43.90
C GLY A 343 -19.82 -9.31 -43.09
N GLU A 344 -20.09 -10.58 -43.49
CA GLU A 344 -20.97 -11.48 -42.73
C GLU A 344 -20.36 -11.84 -41.38
N ALA A 345 -19.04 -12.15 -41.32
CA ALA A 345 -18.34 -12.43 -40.08
C ALA A 345 -18.32 -11.20 -39.18
N LEU A 346 -18.13 -10.00 -39.70
CA LEU A 346 -18.20 -8.75 -38.93
C LEU A 346 -19.62 -8.51 -38.36
N GLY A 347 -20.68 -8.77 -39.15
CA GLY A 347 -22.06 -8.71 -38.65
C GLY A 347 -22.33 -9.66 -37.53
N TYR A 348 -21.93 -10.92 -37.71
CA TYR A 348 -22.05 -11.96 -36.68
C TYR A 348 -21.27 -11.64 -35.39
N ALA A 349 -20.04 -11.18 -35.53
CA ALA A 349 -19.24 -10.78 -34.38
C ALA A 349 -19.90 -9.66 -33.55
N MET A 350 -20.49 -8.65 -34.23
CA MET A 350 -21.25 -7.58 -33.58
C MET A 350 -22.43 -8.11 -32.76
N GLU A 351 -23.24 -9.01 -33.35
CA GLU A 351 -24.38 -9.62 -32.66
C GLU A 351 -23.95 -10.39 -31.42
N VAL A 352 -22.97 -11.29 -31.55
CA VAL A 352 -22.45 -12.12 -30.44
C VAL A 352 -21.88 -11.25 -29.32
N LEU A 353 -21.12 -10.23 -29.62
CA LEU A 353 -20.53 -9.33 -28.65
C LEU A 353 -21.59 -8.52 -27.87
N LEU A 354 -22.63 -8.04 -28.55
CA LEU A 354 -23.74 -7.32 -27.91
C LEU A 354 -24.58 -8.28 -27.03
N GLU A 355 -24.86 -9.49 -27.50
CA GLU A 355 -25.57 -10.53 -26.70
C GLU A 355 -24.78 -10.94 -25.47
N ALA A 356 -23.45 -11.02 -25.55
CA ALA A 356 -22.57 -11.32 -24.43
C ALA A 356 -22.44 -10.16 -23.42
N GLY A 357 -23.02 -8.98 -23.73
CA GLY A 357 -23.12 -7.86 -22.80
C GLY A 357 -22.10 -6.75 -23.02
N ALA A 358 -21.53 -6.64 -24.24
CA ALA A 358 -20.84 -5.43 -24.64
C ALA A 358 -21.77 -4.22 -24.51
N ARG A 359 -21.26 -3.11 -24.04
CA ARG A 359 -22.05 -1.86 -23.87
C ARG A 359 -22.27 -1.15 -25.18
N ASP A 360 -21.33 -1.31 -26.11
CA ASP A 360 -21.44 -0.84 -27.48
C ASP A 360 -20.43 -1.59 -28.38
N VAL A 361 -20.76 -1.76 -29.65
CA VAL A 361 -19.89 -2.37 -30.65
C VAL A 361 -20.05 -1.58 -31.95
N TRP A 362 -18.95 -1.12 -32.54
CA TRP A 362 -18.98 -0.40 -33.80
C TRP A 362 -17.74 -0.65 -34.65
N TYR A 363 -17.81 -0.35 -35.93
CA TYR A 363 -16.73 -0.45 -36.90
C TYR A 363 -16.33 0.90 -37.43
N THR A 364 -15.02 1.15 -37.52
CA THR A 364 -14.46 2.32 -38.19
C THR A 364 -13.69 1.88 -39.44
N PRO A 365 -14.00 2.37 -40.66
CA PRO A 365 -13.20 2.09 -41.86
C PRO A 365 -11.77 2.60 -41.70
N ALA A 366 -10.82 1.79 -42.14
CA ALA A 366 -9.40 2.10 -42.06
C ALA A 366 -8.63 1.57 -43.28
N TYR A 367 -7.42 2.09 -43.50
CA TYR A 367 -6.45 1.50 -44.42
C TYR A 367 -5.25 1.02 -43.63
N MET A 368 -4.87 -0.24 -43.86
CA MET A 368 -3.73 -0.87 -43.20
C MET A 368 -2.48 -0.87 -44.11
N LYS A 369 -1.36 -1.41 -43.60
CA LYS A 369 -0.14 -1.61 -44.41
C LYS A 369 -0.44 -2.29 -45.73
N LYS A 370 0.35 -1.99 -46.75
CA LYS A 370 0.13 -2.45 -48.16
C LYS A 370 -1.18 -1.90 -48.77
N ASN A 371 -1.71 -0.80 -48.26
CA ASN A 371 -2.88 -0.11 -48.76
C ASN A 371 -4.17 -0.97 -48.80
N ARG A 372 -4.31 -1.89 -47.81
CA ARG A 372 -5.47 -2.77 -47.72
C ARG A 372 -6.64 -2.07 -47.04
N PRO A 373 -7.84 -2.03 -47.69
CA PRO A 373 -9.06 -1.62 -46.97
C PRO A 373 -9.30 -2.55 -45.77
N ALA A 374 -9.70 -1.97 -44.67
CA ALA A 374 -9.87 -2.68 -43.40
C ALA A 374 -10.96 -2.02 -42.55
N TYR A 375 -11.33 -2.70 -41.48
CA TYR A 375 -12.16 -2.16 -40.43
C TYR A 375 -11.42 -2.23 -39.11
N VAL A 376 -11.61 -1.23 -38.27
CA VAL A 376 -11.24 -1.32 -36.82
C VAL A 376 -12.52 -1.66 -36.08
N LEU A 377 -12.56 -2.82 -35.48
CA LEU A 377 -13.58 -3.19 -34.51
C LEU A 377 -13.33 -2.49 -33.19
N HIS A 378 -14.35 -1.85 -32.63
CA HIS A 378 -14.34 -1.26 -31.31
C HIS A 378 -15.41 -1.93 -30.45
N VAL A 379 -15.05 -2.30 -29.24
CA VAL A 379 -15.94 -2.91 -28.24
C VAL A 379 -15.84 -2.15 -26.94
N LEU A 380 -16.92 -1.52 -26.51
CA LEU A 380 -17.03 -0.85 -25.22
C LEU A 380 -17.56 -1.85 -24.18
N THR A 381 -16.83 -2.04 -23.10
CA THR A 381 -17.15 -3.05 -22.08
C THR A 381 -16.80 -2.60 -20.65
N THR A 382 -17.34 -3.30 -19.64
CA THR A 382 -16.92 -3.14 -18.25
C THR A 382 -15.65 -3.95 -17.98
N ALA A 383 -14.96 -3.68 -16.85
CA ALA A 383 -13.78 -4.43 -16.47
C ALA A 383 -14.06 -5.93 -16.27
N GLU A 384 -15.24 -6.28 -15.70
CA GLU A 384 -15.62 -7.66 -15.41
C GLU A 384 -15.86 -8.48 -16.69
N LYS A 385 -16.43 -7.86 -17.73
CA LYS A 385 -16.77 -8.53 -18.99
C LYS A 385 -15.63 -8.54 -20.02
N ARG A 386 -14.56 -7.81 -19.74
CA ARG A 386 -13.46 -7.57 -20.70
C ARG A 386 -12.83 -8.88 -21.21
N GLU A 387 -12.49 -9.80 -20.32
CA GLU A 387 -11.80 -11.04 -20.69
C GLU A 387 -12.70 -11.97 -21.51
N GLU A 388 -13.96 -12.09 -21.12
CA GLU A 388 -14.97 -12.87 -21.86
C GLU A 388 -15.16 -12.34 -23.28
N LEU A 389 -15.36 -11.03 -23.42
CA LEU A 389 -15.56 -10.39 -24.71
C LEU A 389 -14.30 -10.40 -25.59
N GLU A 390 -13.11 -10.33 -25.00
CA GLU A 390 -11.84 -10.46 -25.73
C GLU A 390 -11.70 -11.86 -26.37
N GLN A 391 -12.09 -12.91 -25.66
CA GLN A 391 -12.11 -14.27 -26.22
C GLN A 391 -13.13 -14.41 -27.35
N LEU A 392 -14.28 -13.74 -27.25
CA LEU A 392 -15.26 -13.71 -28.34
C LEU A 392 -14.74 -12.96 -29.58
N VAL A 393 -14.01 -11.85 -29.41
CA VAL A 393 -13.36 -11.17 -30.52
C VAL A 393 -12.40 -12.11 -31.26
N PHE A 394 -11.56 -12.86 -30.54
CA PHE A 394 -10.66 -13.84 -31.16
C PHE A 394 -11.39 -15.00 -31.85
N SER A 395 -12.51 -15.44 -31.29
CA SER A 395 -13.27 -16.58 -31.87
C SER A 395 -14.15 -16.21 -33.05
N CYS A 396 -14.65 -14.95 -33.11
CA CYS A 396 -15.59 -14.48 -34.15
C CYS A 396 -14.92 -13.70 -35.28
N THR A 397 -13.64 -13.37 -35.18
CA THR A 397 -12.89 -12.60 -36.15
C THR A 397 -11.55 -13.25 -36.53
N THR A 398 -10.89 -12.71 -37.53
CA THR A 398 -9.55 -13.16 -38.00
C THR A 398 -8.41 -12.49 -37.24
N THR A 399 -8.69 -11.62 -36.27
CA THR A 399 -7.65 -10.90 -35.56
C THR A 399 -6.81 -11.82 -34.68
N ILE A 400 -5.51 -11.53 -34.60
CA ILE A 400 -4.56 -12.21 -33.69
C ILE A 400 -4.12 -11.31 -32.53
N GLY A 401 -4.68 -10.10 -32.45
CA GLY A 401 -4.31 -9.13 -31.39
C GLY A 401 -5.36 -8.07 -31.16
N VAL A 402 -5.57 -7.74 -29.90
CA VAL A 402 -6.51 -6.71 -29.42
C VAL A 402 -5.74 -5.67 -28.64
N ARG A 403 -5.94 -4.39 -28.94
CA ARG A 403 -5.52 -3.26 -28.11
C ARG A 403 -6.63 -2.97 -27.11
N ARG A 404 -6.28 -2.61 -25.88
CA ARG A 404 -7.26 -2.27 -24.84
C ARG A 404 -6.76 -1.12 -24.00
N TYR A 405 -7.67 -0.20 -23.66
CA TYR A 405 -7.38 0.94 -22.80
C TYR A 405 -8.62 1.35 -22.01
N PRO A 406 -8.45 1.87 -20.78
CA PRO A 406 -9.57 2.38 -20.00
C PRO A 406 -10.07 3.70 -20.57
N VAL A 407 -11.39 3.92 -20.50
CA VAL A 407 -12.04 5.17 -20.90
C VAL A 407 -12.95 5.69 -19.81
N GLU A 408 -13.03 7.00 -19.69
CA GLU A 408 -14.03 7.67 -18.87
C GLU A 408 -15.28 7.93 -19.72
N ARG A 409 -16.46 7.65 -19.18
CA ARG A 409 -17.74 7.83 -19.85
C ARG A 409 -18.68 8.67 -18.97
N THR A 410 -19.19 9.75 -19.53
CA THR A 410 -20.26 10.53 -18.90
C THR A 410 -21.60 10.20 -19.55
N ILE A 411 -22.59 9.83 -18.74
CA ILE A 411 -23.94 9.50 -19.20
C ILE A 411 -24.92 10.45 -18.51
N LEU A 412 -25.82 11.03 -19.27
CA LEU A 412 -26.92 11.78 -18.69
C LEU A 412 -27.87 10.83 -17.93
N PRO A 413 -28.34 11.22 -16.73
CA PRO A 413 -29.38 10.45 -16.03
C PRO A 413 -30.57 10.23 -16.97
N ARG A 414 -31.00 8.96 -17.04
CA ARG A 414 -32.10 8.56 -17.92
C ARG A 414 -33.02 7.57 -17.21
N GLU A 415 -34.28 7.68 -17.50
CA GLU A 415 -35.34 6.76 -17.04
C GLU A 415 -36.06 6.18 -18.24
N VAL A 416 -36.34 4.87 -18.22
CA VAL A 416 -37.17 4.23 -19.27
C VAL A 416 -38.59 4.13 -18.72
N LYS A 417 -39.56 4.72 -19.44
CA LYS A 417 -40.99 4.66 -19.09
C LYS A 417 -41.79 4.10 -20.25
N GLU A 418 -42.87 3.39 -19.91
CA GLU A 418 -43.90 3.05 -20.86
C GLU A 418 -44.99 4.13 -20.83
N ILE A 419 -45.31 4.69 -21.98
CA ILE A 419 -46.29 5.74 -22.15
C ILE A 419 -47.38 5.29 -23.12
N GLN A 420 -48.60 5.82 -22.96
CA GLN A 420 -49.65 5.67 -23.96
C GLN A 420 -49.52 6.73 -25.02
N THR A 421 -49.49 6.29 -26.26
CA THR A 421 -49.35 7.19 -27.43
C THR A 421 -50.56 7.02 -28.36
N ARG A 422 -50.71 7.89 -29.33
CA ARG A 422 -51.71 7.76 -30.41
C ARG A 422 -51.60 6.46 -31.21
N TYR A 423 -50.52 5.73 -31.06
CA TYR A 423 -50.26 4.44 -31.73
C TYR A 423 -50.33 3.24 -30.78
N GLY A 424 -50.66 3.47 -29.53
CA GLY A 424 -50.64 2.43 -28.47
C GLY A 424 -49.51 2.63 -27.48
N ALA A 425 -49.22 1.63 -26.64
CA ALA A 425 -48.16 1.67 -25.65
C ALA A 425 -46.79 1.68 -26.29
N ALA A 426 -45.90 2.57 -25.85
CA ALA A 426 -44.50 2.67 -26.32
C ALA A 426 -43.55 2.95 -25.18
N LYS A 427 -42.38 2.30 -25.19
CA LYS A 427 -41.28 2.61 -24.28
C LYS A 427 -40.49 3.81 -24.78
N VAL A 428 -40.24 4.73 -23.88
CA VAL A 428 -39.47 5.95 -24.14
C VAL A 428 -38.36 6.11 -23.09
N LYS A 429 -37.24 6.68 -23.50
CA LYS A 429 -36.15 7.16 -22.62
C LYS A 429 -36.39 8.63 -22.31
N ILE A 430 -36.43 8.97 -21.04
CA ILE A 430 -36.53 10.35 -20.57
C ILE A 430 -35.18 10.74 -20.03
N CYS A 431 -34.57 11.79 -20.59
CA CYS A 431 -33.27 12.33 -20.16
C CYS A 431 -33.45 13.78 -19.73
N LYS A 432 -32.79 14.19 -18.62
CA LYS A 432 -32.70 15.61 -18.23
C LYS A 432 -31.55 16.29 -18.98
N ARG A 433 -31.89 17.30 -19.78
CA ARG A 433 -30.91 18.13 -20.50
C ARG A 433 -31.12 19.58 -20.17
N GLY A 434 -30.15 20.23 -19.49
CA GLY A 434 -30.28 21.62 -19.11
C GLY A 434 -31.50 21.96 -18.23
N GLY A 435 -31.94 21.00 -17.41
CA GLY A 435 -33.11 21.15 -16.52
C GLY A 435 -34.46 20.83 -17.21
N VAL A 436 -34.46 20.47 -18.51
CA VAL A 436 -35.66 20.09 -19.26
C VAL A 436 -35.67 18.60 -19.54
N ASP A 437 -36.79 17.94 -19.27
CA ASP A 437 -37.00 16.54 -19.57
C ASP A 437 -37.21 16.37 -21.09
N THR A 438 -36.39 15.53 -21.71
CA THR A 438 -36.46 15.24 -23.14
C THR A 438 -36.81 13.78 -23.34
N CYS A 439 -37.83 13.49 -24.13
CA CYS A 439 -38.34 12.17 -24.43
C CYS A 439 -37.75 11.63 -25.73
N TYR A 440 -37.20 10.41 -25.70
CA TYR A 440 -36.68 9.69 -26.87
C TYR A 440 -37.39 8.33 -27.00
N PRO A 441 -38.08 8.06 -28.12
CA PRO A 441 -38.70 6.75 -28.34
C PRO A 441 -37.68 5.61 -28.40
N GLU A 442 -37.97 4.49 -27.77
CA GLU A 442 -37.16 3.27 -27.91
C GLU A 442 -37.35 2.64 -29.28
N TYR A 443 -36.26 2.29 -29.96
CA TYR A 443 -36.25 1.75 -31.30
C TYR A 443 -37.18 0.54 -31.47
N GLU A 444 -37.10 -0.45 -30.56
CA GLU A 444 -37.90 -1.66 -30.68
C GLU A 444 -39.41 -1.39 -30.52
N SER A 445 -39.80 -0.42 -29.68
CA SER A 445 -41.21 0.00 -29.57
C SER A 445 -41.70 0.64 -30.84
N VAL A 446 -40.91 1.55 -31.41
CA VAL A 446 -41.26 2.19 -32.70
C VAL A 446 -41.33 1.14 -33.83
N ARG A 447 -40.39 0.23 -33.91
CA ARG A 447 -40.33 -0.88 -34.87
C ARG A 447 -41.53 -1.80 -34.76
N ALA A 448 -41.94 -2.16 -33.53
CA ALA A 448 -43.12 -2.99 -33.28
C ALA A 448 -44.39 -2.28 -33.80
N ILE A 449 -44.60 -1.02 -33.42
CA ILE A 449 -45.73 -0.21 -33.87
C ILE A 449 -45.74 -0.08 -35.40
N CYS A 450 -44.61 0.15 -36.06
CA CYS A 450 -44.53 0.21 -37.53
C CYS A 450 -44.95 -1.10 -38.19
N ARG A 451 -44.57 -2.27 -37.63
CA ARG A 451 -44.96 -3.60 -38.12
C ARG A 451 -46.46 -3.86 -37.98
N GLU A 452 -47.02 -3.41 -36.87
CA GLU A 452 -48.43 -3.60 -36.58
C GLU A 452 -49.32 -2.65 -37.35
N THR A 453 -48.91 -1.38 -37.50
CA THR A 453 -49.76 -0.34 -38.12
C THR A 453 -49.49 -0.11 -39.59
N GLY A 454 -48.39 -0.62 -40.17
CA GLY A 454 -47.91 -0.35 -41.51
C GLY A 454 -47.43 1.08 -41.77
N LYS A 455 -47.28 1.88 -40.69
CA LYS A 455 -46.86 3.27 -40.79
C LYS A 455 -45.33 3.42 -40.97
N ARG A 456 -44.93 4.58 -41.48
CA ARG A 456 -43.49 4.88 -41.70
C ARG A 456 -42.78 5.10 -40.36
N PHE A 457 -41.55 4.62 -40.26
CA PHE A 457 -40.74 4.69 -39.02
C PHE A 457 -40.65 6.11 -38.45
N MET A 458 -40.28 7.10 -39.28
CA MET A 458 -40.14 8.48 -38.82
C MET A 458 -41.47 9.14 -38.42
N GLU A 459 -42.58 8.73 -39.00
CA GLU A 459 -43.91 9.20 -38.61
C GLU A 459 -44.25 8.71 -37.19
N VAL A 460 -44.06 7.42 -36.95
CA VAL A 460 -44.28 6.82 -35.62
C VAL A 460 -43.30 7.37 -34.60
N PHE A 461 -42.01 7.50 -34.98
CA PHE A 461 -40.97 8.01 -34.10
C PHE A 461 -41.29 9.43 -33.60
N HIS A 462 -41.63 10.35 -34.49
CA HIS A 462 -41.98 11.73 -34.13
C HIS A 462 -43.28 11.77 -33.32
N GLY A 463 -44.30 10.98 -33.67
CA GLY A 463 -45.56 10.96 -32.94
C GLY A 463 -45.42 10.44 -31.53
N VAL A 464 -44.59 9.40 -31.31
CA VAL A 464 -44.28 8.89 -29.95
C VAL A 464 -43.46 9.92 -29.14
N MET A 465 -42.54 10.62 -29.78
CA MET A 465 -41.73 11.67 -29.16
C MET A 465 -42.58 12.88 -28.70
N GLU A 466 -43.52 13.31 -29.58
CA GLU A 466 -44.50 14.38 -29.27
C GLU A 466 -45.40 14.01 -28.10
N ASP A 467 -46.04 12.80 -28.16
CA ASP A 467 -46.94 12.30 -27.12
C ASP A 467 -46.22 12.15 -25.80
N GLY A 468 -44.95 11.67 -25.82
CA GLY A 468 -44.08 11.57 -24.63
C GLY A 468 -43.74 12.92 -24.05
N SER A 469 -43.46 13.92 -24.88
CA SER A 469 -43.14 15.27 -24.42
C SER A 469 -44.36 15.96 -23.75
N ILE A 470 -45.55 15.70 -24.26
CA ILE A 470 -46.82 16.19 -23.66
C ILE A 470 -47.10 15.51 -22.34
N SER A 471 -46.80 14.21 -22.21
CA SER A 471 -47.01 13.44 -20.96
C SER A 471 -46.05 13.81 -19.83
N LEU A 472 -45.01 14.61 -20.12
CA LEU A 472 -43.99 15.06 -19.15
C LEU A 472 -44.29 16.50 -18.66
N GLN A 473 -45.20 17.21 -19.27
CA GLN A 473 -45.72 18.52 -18.82
C GLN A 473 -46.86 18.35 -17.83
#